data_3dc58349f004e282f311dae0b71c1bf6
#
_entry.id   3dc58349f004e282f311dae0b71c1bf6
#
_cell.length_a   1.000
_cell.length_b   1.000
_cell.length_c   1.000
_cell.angle_alpha   90.00
_cell.angle_beta   90.00
_cell.angle_gamma   90.00
#
_symmetry.space_group_name_H-M   'P 1'
#
loop_
_entity.id
_entity.type
_entity.pdbx_description
1 polymer ?
#
loop_
_entity_poly.entity_id
_entity_poly.type
_entity_poly.pdbx_seq_one_letter_code
_entity_poly.pdbx_strand_id
1 'polypeptide(L)'
;MDTWLIVLIVLVVLIALLLINGLLNMRNVKALPEDEFKQDMRKVQLVDLREKEKFEHGHILGARNIPMMNLSIKMGSLRKDKPIYLYDQTGRLSIRAAKMLKKKGYTDVYMLKNGISKWTGKIKSKNK
;
A
#
# COMPACT_ATOMS: atom_id res chain seq x y z
N MET A 1 2.35 -46.09 10.39
CA MET A 1 1.47 -44.95 10.15
C MET A 1 0.91 -45.05 8.74
N ASP A 2 -0.40 -44.90 8.60
CA ASP A 2 -1.04 -45.05 7.31
C ASP A 2 -0.61 -43.94 6.35
N THR A 3 -0.45 -44.31 5.09
CA THR A 3 0.03 -43.40 4.06
C THR A 3 -0.88 -42.15 3.92
N TRP A 4 -2.19 -42.37 4.05
CA TRP A 4 -3.13 -41.26 3.93
C TRP A 4 -3.09 -40.30 5.13
N LEU A 5 -2.73 -40.78 6.33
CA LEU A 5 -2.47 -39.93 7.49
C LEU A 5 -1.28 -38.99 7.25
N ILE A 6 -0.22 -39.54 6.65
CA ILE A 6 0.96 -38.74 6.29
C ILE A 6 0.58 -37.67 5.29
N VAL A 7 -0.24 -37.99 4.29
CA VAL A 7 -0.73 -37.03 3.30
C VAL A 7 -1.55 -35.91 3.96
N LEU A 8 -2.43 -36.29 4.91
CA LEU A 8 -3.23 -35.30 5.64
C LEU A 8 -2.36 -34.35 6.47
N ILE A 9 -1.37 -34.87 7.16
CA ILE A 9 -0.45 -34.06 7.96
C ILE A 9 0.32 -33.10 7.07
N VAL A 10 0.82 -33.56 5.94
CA VAL A 10 1.55 -32.73 4.97
C VAL A 10 0.64 -31.61 4.46
N LEU A 11 -0.62 -31.92 4.11
CA LEU A 11 -1.58 -30.93 3.63
C LEU A 11 -1.85 -29.87 4.71
N VAL A 12 -2.08 -30.29 5.95
CA VAL A 12 -2.33 -29.36 7.06
C VAL A 12 -1.15 -28.44 7.27
N VAL A 13 0.07 -28.98 7.25
CA VAL A 13 1.30 -28.19 7.39
C VAL A 13 1.44 -27.19 6.25
N LEU A 14 1.18 -27.61 5.02
CA LEU A 14 1.26 -26.71 3.85
C LEU A 14 0.24 -25.58 3.96
N ILE A 15 -1.00 -25.90 4.33
CA ILE A 15 -2.05 -24.89 4.51
C ILE A 15 -1.65 -23.90 5.63
N ALA A 16 -1.14 -24.43 6.76
CA ALA A 16 -0.69 -23.60 7.87
C ALA A 16 0.43 -22.65 7.44
N LEU A 17 1.41 -23.15 6.66
CA LEU A 17 2.50 -22.33 6.16
C LEU A 17 2.00 -21.24 5.21
N LEU A 18 1.05 -21.56 4.34
CA LEU A 18 0.46 -20.58 3.44
C LEU A 18 -0.29 -19.51 4.21
N LEU A 19 -1.05 -19.88 5.23
CA LEU A 19 -1.79 -18.92 6.06
C LEU A 19 -0.84 -18.01 6.86
N ILE A 20 0.20 -18.59 7.44
CA ILE A 20 1.22 -17.85 8.19
C ILE A 20 1.93 -16.87 7.25
N ASN A 21 2.32 -17.32 6.06
CA ASN A 21 2.98 -16.44 5.06
C ASN A 21 2.07 -15.29 4.65
N GLY A 22 0.78 -15.56 4.44
CA GLY A 22 -0.20 -14.52 4.14
C GLY A 22 -0.33 -13.49 5.26
N LEU A 23 -0.40 -13.96 6.52
CA LEU A 23 -0.48 -13.08 7.68
C LEU A 23 0.79 -12.24 7.85
N LEU A 24 1.97 -12.85 7.65
CA LEU A 24 3.23 -12.13 7.72
C LEU A 24 3.33 -11.06 6.63
N ASN A 25 2.87 -11.36 5.42
CA ASN A 25 2.83 -10.39 4.33
C ASN A 25 1.91 -9.21 4.65
N MET A 26 0.79 -9.46 5.32
CA MET A 26 -0.10 -8.39 5.77
C MET A 26 0.56 -7.52 6.83
N ARG A 27 1.31 -8.13 7.75
CA ARG A 27 2.05 -7.40 8.79
C ARG A 27 3.18 -6.55 8.25
N ASN A 28 3.69 -6.87 7.06
CA ASN A 28 4.80 -6.15 6.45
C ASN A 28 4.38 -4.83 5.80
N VAL A 29 3.09 -4.54 5.75
CA VAL A 29 2.59 -3.25 5.27
C VAL A 29 2.53 -2.30 6.46
N LYS A 30 3.42 -1.31 6.49
CA LYS A 30 3.47 -0.33 7.57
C LYS A 30 2.48 0.79 7.32
N ALA A 31 1.46 0.88 8.19
CA ALA A 31 0.50 1.98 8.18
C ALA A 31 0.97 3.04 9.17
N LEU A 32 1.21 4.24 8.66
CA LEU A 32 1.67 5.37 9.47
C LEU A 32 0.50 6.26 9.87
N PRO A 33 0.40 6.67 11.13
CA PRO A 33 -0.57 7.69 11.51
C PRO A 33 -0.21 9.03 10.88
N GLU A 34 -1.17 9.95 10.84
CA GLU A 34 -1.04 11.22 10.13
C GLU A 34 0.19 12.01 10.53
N ASP A 35 0.48 12.11 11.83
CA ASP A 35 1.62 12.88 12.31
C ASP A 35 2.97 12.32 11.83
N GLU A 36 3.14 11.01 11.84
CA GLU A 36 4.35 10.38 11.31
C GLU A 36 4.44 10.50 9.79
N PHE A 37 3.30 10.35 9.12
CA PHE A 37 3.23 10.47 7.66
C PHE A 37 3.65 11.88 7.20
N LYS A 38 3.19 12.91 7.90
CA LYS A 38 3.53 14.30 7.60
C LYS A 38 5.01 14.62 7.71
N GLN A 39 5.69 14.00 8.66
CA GLN A 39 7.10 14.33 8.95
C GLN A 39 8.00 14.15 7.72
N ASP A 40 7.79 13.09 6.96
CA ASP A 40 8.70 12.73 5.88
C ASP A 40 8.08 12.82 4.48
N MET A 41 6.80 13.21 4.37
CA MET A 41 6.10 13.13 3.09
C MET A 41 6.70 14.01 1.97
N ARG A 42 7.47 15.04 2.32
CA ARG A 42 8.15 15.89 1.32
C ARG A 42 9.41 15.23 0.75
N LYS A 43 9.96 14.26 1.48
CA LYS A 43 11.20 13.58 1.11
C LYS A 43 10.96 12.25 0.41
N VAL A 44 9.71 11.86 0.25
CA VAL A 44 9.32 10.55 -0.26
C VAL A 44 8.50 10.69 -1.53
N GLN A 45 8.27 9.55 -2.18
CA GLN A 45 7.37 9.49 -3.32
C GLN A 45 5.95 9.31 -2.79
N LEU A 46 5.17 10.38 -2.79
CA LEU A 46 3.80 10.37 -2.26
C LEU A 46 2.82 10.07 -3.40
N VAL A 47 2.05 9.00 -3.26
CA VAL A 47 1.17 8.50 -4.30
C VAL A 47 -0.27 8.42 -3.81
N ASP A 48 -1.17 9.05 -4.55
CA ASP A 48 -2.62 8.96 -4.36
C ASP A 48 -3.15 7.88 -5.31
N LEU A 49 -3.76 6.84 -4.76
CA LEU A 49 -4.25 5.68 -5.52
C LEU A 49 -5.70 5.81 -5.96
N ARG A 50 -6.34 6.94 -5.66
CA ARG A 50 -7.73 7.17 -6.02
C ARG A 50 -7.87 7.50 -7.50
N GLU A 51 -9.11 7.49 -7.98
CA GLU A 51 -9.41 7.90 -9.34
C GLU A 51 -9.05 9.37 -9.57
N LYS A 52 -8.73 9.70 -10.81
CA LYS A 52 -8.29 11.04 -11.19
C LYS A 52 -9.25 12.14 -10.75
N GLU A 53 -10.54 11.90 -10.87
CA GLU A 53 -11.56 12.88 -10.49
C GLU A 53 -11.49 13.20 -9.00
N LYS A 54 -11.37 12.19 -8.16
CA LYS A 54 -11.25 12.38 -6.71
C LYS A 54 -9.95 13.10 -6.36
N PHE A 55 -8.86 12.75 -7.03
CA PHE A 55 -7.59 13.43 -6.86
C PHE A 55 -7.69 14.92 -7.19
N GLU A 56 -8.34 15.26 -8.29
CA GLU A 56 -8.49 16.66 -8.72
C GLU A 56 -9.38 17.47 -7.77
N HIS A 57 -10.37 16.85 -7.14
CA HIS A 57 -11.24 17.52 -6.17
C HIS A 57 -10.52 17.86 -4.87
N GLY A 58 -9.52 17.11 -4.51
CA GLY A 58 -8.73 17.37 -3.31
C GLY A 58 -7.76 16.23 -3.03
N HIS A 59 -6.49 16.54 -2.93
CA HIS A 59 -5.45 15.57 -2.63
C HIS A 59 -4.42 16.16 -1.67
N ILE A 60 -3.67 15.30 -1.02
CA ILE A 60 -2.61 15.75 -0.11
C ILE A 60 -1.56 16.51 -0.92
N LEU A 61 -1.15 17.66 -0.41
CA LEU A 61 -0.20 18.53 -1.11
C LEU A 61 1.09 17.77 -1.44
N GLY A 62 1.47 17.81 -2.72
CA GLY A 62 2.67 17.11 -3.21
C GLY A 62 2.43 15.70 -3.70
N ALA A 63 1.20 15.18 -3.61
CA ALA A 63 0.89 13.83 -4.05
C ALA A 63 0.84 13.72 -5.58
N ARG A 64 1.32 12.60 -6.08
CA ARG A 64 1.21 12.21 -7.48
C ARG A 64 0.06 11.22 -7.61
N ASN A 65 -0.75 11.37 -8.63
CA ASN A 65 -1.89 10.47 -8.86
C ASN A 65 -1.49 9.27 -9.72
N ILE A 66 -1.56 8.10 -9.13
CA ILE A 66 -1.47 6.82 -9.85
C ILE A 66 -2.66 5.98 -9.42
N PRO A 67 -3.79 6.05 -10.13
CA PRO A 67 -4.95 5.24 -9.76
C PRO A 67 -4.61 3.75 -9.66
N MET A 68 -5.22 3.07 -8.72
CA MET A 68 -4.93 1.65 -8.48
C MET A 68 -5.00 0.80 -9.74
N MET A 69 -5.95 1.09 -10.64
CA MET A 69 -6.09 0.37 -11.92
C MET A 69 -4.86 0.48 -12.80
N ASN A 70 -4.13 1.57 -12.70
CA ASN A 70 -2.97 1.84 -13.55
C ASN A 70 -1.64 1.52 -12.87
N LEU A 71 -1.68 1.08 -11.61
CA LEU A 71 -0.46 0.89 -10.83
C LEU A 71 0.49 -0.12 -11.47
N SER A 72 -0.02 -1.25 -11.94
CA SER A 72 0.81 -2.28 -12.55
C SER A 72 1.58 -1.78 -13.78
N ILE A 73 0.97 -0.86 -14.53
CA ILE A 73 1.59 -0.27 -15.73
C ILE A 73 2.54 0.86 -15.37
N LYS A 74 2.16 1.70 -14.40
CA LYS A 74 2.89 2.93 -14.07
C LYS A 74 3.88 2.80 -12.92
N MET A 75 3.91 1.67 -12.21
CA MET A 75 4.80 1.52 -11.06
C MET A 75 6.29 1.63 -11.44
N GLY A 76 6.63 1.32 -12.69
CA GLY A 76 8.01 1.47 -13.17
C GLY A 76 8.55 2.89 -13.13
N SER A 77 7.66 3.89 -13.03
CA SER A 77 8.07 5.29 -12.89
C SER A 77 8.46 5.65 -11.45
N LEU A 78 8.19 4.75 -10.50
CA LEU A 78 8.58 4.94 -9.10
C LEU A 78 10.00 4.42 -8.87
N ARG A 79 10.74 5.14 -8.04
CA ARG A 79 12.12 4.77 -7.71
C ARG A 79 12.14 3.74 -6.59
N LYS A 80 13.03 2.75 -6.70
CA LYS A 80 13.22 1.73 -5.66
C LYS A 80 14.13 2.20 -4.54
N ASP A 81 14.93 3.24 -4.78
CA ASP A 81 15.90 3.78 -3.82
C ASP A 81 15.32 4.88 -2.93
N LYS A 82 14.03 5.19 -3.07
CA LYS A 82 13.34 6.17 -2.23
C LYS A 82 12.10 5.54 -1.61
N PRO A 83 11.75 5.92 -0.38
CA PRO A 83 10.50 5.46 0.23
C PRO A 83 9.29 5.85 -0.61
N ILE A 84 8.29 4.98 -0.62
CA ILE A 84 7.01 5.23 -1.28
C ILE A 84 5.94 5.31 -0.20
N TYR A 85 5.22 6.43 -0.16
CA TYR A 85 4.08 6.64 0.73
C TYR A 85 2.80 6.63 -0.09
N LEU A 86 1.93 5.70 0.23
CA LEU A 86 0.67 5.49 -0.48
C LEU A 86 -0.52 5.94 0.35
N TYR A 87 -1.53 6.46 -0.31
CA TYR A 87 -2.82 6.63 0.34
C TYR A 87 -3.96 6.48 -0.66
N ASP A 88 -5.11 6.12 -0.13
CA ASP A 88 -6.37 6.08 -0.85
C ASP A 88 -7.44 6.66 0.07
N GLN A 89 -8.71 6.38 -0.18
CA GLN A 89 -9.78 6.95 0.63
C GLN A 89 -9.79 6.43 2.07
N THR A 90 -9.65 5.11 2.26
CA THR A 90 -9.79 4.45 3.56
C THR A 90 -8.60 3.59 4.00
N GLY A 91 -7.67 3.30 3.09
CA GLY A 91 -6.52 2.41 3.32
C GLY A 91 -6.62 1.04 2.66
N ARG A 92 -7.79 0.65 2.17
CA ARG A 92 -7.97 -0.67 1.55
C ARG A 92 -7.13 -0.88 0.30
N LEU A 93 -7.14 0.10 -0.59
CA LEU A 93 -6.37 0.01 -1.84
C LEU A 93 -4.87 0.09 -1.55
N SER A 94 -4.49 0.87 -0.55
CA SER A 94 -3.08 1.04 -0.17
C SER A 94 -2.45 -0.29 0.25
N ILE A 95 -3.18 -1.14 0.97
CA ILE A 95 -2.69 -2.46 1.36
C ILE A 95 -2.38 -3.30 0.11
N ARG A 96 -3.31 -3.33 -0.85
CA ARG A 96 -3.13 -4.07 -2.09
C ARG A 96 -1.97 -3.53 -2.91
N ALA A 97 -1.89 -2.21 -3.02
CA ALA A 97 -0.83 -1.55 -3.76
C ALA A 97 0.54 -1.83 -3.14
N ALA A 98 0.64 -1.75 -1.81
CA ALA A 98 1.89 -2.04 -1.11
C ALA A 98 2.37 -3.46 -1.37
N LYS A 99 1.45 -4.43 -1.36
CA LYS A 99 1.79 -5.82 -1.67
C LYS A 99 2.28 -5.99 -3.10
N MET A 100 1.64 -5.33 -4.06
CA MET A 100 2.06 -5.37 -5.45
C MET A 100 3.46 -4.78 -5.64
N LEU A 101 3.71 -3.66 -5.01
CA LEU A 101 5.02 -3.02 -5.08
C LEU A 101 6.11 -3.88 -4.46
N LYS A 102 5.85 -4.49 -3.31
CA LYS A 102 6.82 -5.37 -2.66
C LYS A 102 7.18 -6.57 -3.53
N LYS A 103 6.20 -7.15 -4.22
CA LYS A 103 6.44 -8.25 -5.15
C LYS A 103 7.35 -7.84 -6.31
N LYS A 104 7.35 -6.58 -6.68
CA LYS A 104 8.18 -6.04 -7.77
C LYS A 104 9.52 -5.49 -7.29
N GLY A 105 9.87 -5.71 -6.03
CA GLY A 105 11.17 -5.33 -5.49
C GLY A 105 11.23 -3.98 -4.79
N TYR A 106 10.10 -3.32 -4.59
CA TYR A 106 10.04 -2.09 -3.80
C TYR A 106 9.97 -2.48 -2.33
N THR A 107 11.00 -2.19 -1.56
CA THR A 107 11.13 -2.65 -0.18
C THR A 107 10.66 -1.62 0.85
N ASP A 108 10.70 -0.35 0.51
CA ASP A 108 10.46 0.75 1.44
C ASP A 108 9.12 1.41 1.15
N VAL A 109 8.03 0.69 1.49
CA VAL A 109 6.66 1.09 1.15
C VAL A 109 5.84 1.26 2.43
N TYR A 110 5.18 2.39 2.54
CA TYR A 110 4.33 2.76 3.69
C TYR A 110 2.98 3.25 3.18
N MET A 111 1.99 3.24 4.07
CA MET A 111 0.67 3.76 3.74
C MET A 111 0.16 4.67 4.84
N LEU A 112 -0.75 5.57 4.49
CA LEU A 112 -1.43 6.42 5.46
C LEU A 112 -2.54 5.64 6.15
N LYS A 113 -2.47 5.54 7.47
CA LYS A 113 -3.50 4.88 8.26
C LYS A 113 -4.83 5.60 8.08
N ASN A 114 -5.89 4.86 7.80
CA ASN A 114 -7.26 5.38 7.58
C ASN A 114 -7.44 6.23 6.32
N GLY A 115 -6.41 6.37 5.48
CA GLY A 115 -6.51 7.10 4.22
C GLY A 115 -6.78 8.59 4.38
N ILE A 116 -7.14 9.23 3.27
CA ILE A 116 -7.40 10.67 3.25
C ILE A 116 -8.70 11.06 3.97
N SER A 117 -9.60 10.09 4.18
CA SER A 117 -10.88 10.38 4.83
C SER A 117 -10.75 11.04 6.20
N LYS A 118 -9.67 10.77 6.91
CA LYS A 118 -9.40 11.34 8.24
C LYS A 118 -8.24 12.34 8.24
N TRP A 119 -7.77 12.73 7.08
CA TRP A 119 -6.65 13.64 6.93
C TRP A 119 -7.03 15.06 7.34
N THR A 120 -6.20 15.70 8.16
CA THR A 120 -6.41 17.08 8.63
C THR A 120 -5.36 18.04 8.10
N GLY A 121 -4.38 17.55 7.35
CA GLY A 121 -3.32 18.36 6.79
C GLY A 121 -3.74 19.15 5.55
N LYS A 122 -2.76 19.79 4.92
CA LYS A 122 -3.01 20.59 3.72
C LYS A 122 -3.39 19.74 2.52
N ILE A 123 -4.38 20.20 1.79
CA ILE A 123 -4.80 19.58 0.53
C ILE A 123 -4.73 20.60 -0.60
N LYS A 124 -4.57 20.09 -1.81
CA LYS A 124 -4.58 20.90 -3.03
C LYS A 124 -5.75 20.44 -3.89
N SER A 125 -6.43 21.39 -4.53
CA SER A 125 -7.56 21.12 -5.42
C SER A 125 -7.34 21.84 -6.74
N LYS A 126 -7.68 21.17 -7.85
CA LYS A 126 -7.54 21.73 -9.18
C LYS A 126 -8.50 22.90 -9.42
N ASN A 127 -9.63 22.93 -8.71
CA ASN A 127 -10.71 23.89 -8.91
C ASN A 127 -10.59 25.12 -8.02
N LYS A 128 -9.41 25.42 -7.51
CA LYS A 128 -9.17 26.64 -6.74
C LYS A 128 -8.20 27.58 -7.42
#